data_aed9b5c8442bb3e5a5f86476c6bdb5af
#
_entry.id   aed9b5c8442bb3e5a5f86476c6bdb5af
#
_cell.length_a   1.000
_cell.length_b   1.000
_cell.length_c   1.000
_cell.angle_alpha   90.00
_cell.angle_beta   90.00
_cell.angle_gamma   90.00
#
_symmetry.space_group_name_H-M   'P 1'
#
loop_
_entity.id
_entity.type
_entity.pdbx_description
1 polymer ?
#
loop_
_entity_poly.entity_id
_entity_poly.type
_entity_poly.pdbx_seq_one_letter_code
_entity_poly.pdbx_strand_id
1 'polypeptide(L)'
;MAQLTCQKLCVGYDGKPVLQDLDFEVFAGDYLCIVGENGSGKSTLMKTILGLQMPISGRILTGDGLRKNEIGYLPQQTVVQKDFPASVREIVLSGCQGHCGSRPFYSKEEKKLAADAMEKMQITLLAKRCYRTLSGGQQQRVLLSRALCATQKMLLLDEPVSGLDPKVTAEMYALIQKLNYEDGITVVMISHDLSAALQYASHILHIGDTVFFGTKAAYLNEFPQAWQKGGEVK
;
A
#
# COMPACT_ATOMS: atom_id res chain seq x y z
N MET A 1 -6.67 -11.87 16.07
CA MET A 1 -7.81 -11.69 15.14
C MET A 1 -7.29 -11.09 13.83
N ALA A 2 -7.98 -11.31 12.69
CA ALA A 2 -7.61 -10.64 11.46
C ALA A 2 -7.82 -9.12 11.57
N GLN A 3 -6.91 -8.34 11.02
CA GLN A 3 -7.06 -6.89 10.89
C GLN A 3 -8.01 -6.50 9.75
N LEU A 4 -8.03 -7.30 8.69
CA LEU A 4 -8.91 -7.12 7.54
C LEU A 4 -9.46 -8.49 7.12
N THR A 5 -10.78 -8.57 6.94
CA THR A 5 -11.45 -9.77 6.43
C THR A 5 -12.38 -9.38 5.29
N CYS A 6 -12.18 -9.99 4.12
CA CYS A 6 -13.08 -9.90 2.98
C CYS A 6 -13.92 -11.19 2.92
N GLN A 7 -15.25 -11.06 2.84
CA GLN A 7 -16.18 -12.20 2.84
C GLN A 7 -17.11 -12.12 1.64
N LYS A 8 -17.02 -13.12 0.74
CA LYS A 8 -17.80 -13.23 -0.49
C LYS A 8 -17.87 -11.90 -1.25
N LEU A 9 -16.71 -11.21 -1.27
CA LEU A 9 -16.62 -9.85 -1.76
C LEU A 9 -16.73 -9.83 -3.28
N CYS A 10 -17.69 -9.04 -3.80
CA CYS A 10 -17.84 -8.74 -5.19
C CYS A 10 -17.59 -7.25 -5.43
N VAL A 11 -16.62 -6.91 -6.28
CA VAL A 11 -16.26 -5.53 -6.62
C VAL A 11 -16.40 -5.27 -8.12
N GLY A 12 -16.74 -4.07 -8.49
CA GLY A 12 -16.95 -3.68 -9.89
C GLY A 12 -17.47 -2.26 -10.02
N TYR A 13 -17.91 -1.89 -11.21
CA TYR A 13 -18.43 -0.55 -11.53
C TYR A 13 -19.83 -0.66 -12.13
N ASP A 14 -20.72 0.26 -11.78
CA ASP A 14 -22.08 0.37 -12.32
C ASP A 14 -22.86 -0.96 -12.32
N GLY A 15 -22.71 -1.73 -11.23
CA GLY A 15 -23.33 -3.04 -11.07
C GLY A 15 -22.69 -4.17 -11.90
N LYS A 16 -21.66 -3.88 -12.68
CA LYS A 16 -20.91 -4.89 -13.45
C LYS A 16 -19.74 -5.40 -12.60
N PRO A 17 -19.75 -6.69 -12.24
CA PRO A 17 -18.67 -7.26 -11.44
C PRO A 17 -17.37 -7.36 -12.24
N VAL A 18 -16.25 -7.00 -11.59
CA VAL A 18 -14.89 -7.21 -12.10
C VAL A 18 -14.22 -8.35 -11.33
N LEU A 19 -14.46 -8.45 -10.02
CA LEU A 19 -14.04 -9.56 -9.18
C LEU A 19 -15.21 -10.06 -8.37
N GLN A 20 -15.31 -11.38 -8.22
CA GLN A 20 -16.41 -12.05 -7.50
C GLN A 20 -15.85 -13.07 -6.50
N ASP A 21 -16.64 -13.34 -5.49
CA ASP A 21 -16.41 -14.41 -4.49
C ASP A 21 -15.02 -14.36 -3.85
N LEU A 22 -14.54 -13.14 -3.54
CA LEU A 22 -13.25 -12.99 -2.86
C LEU A 22 -13.41 -13.24 -1.36
N ASP A 23 -12.71 -14.26 -0.86
CA ASP A 23 -12.59 -14.58 0.55
C ASP A 23 -11.11 -14.58 0.94
N PHE A 24 -10.71 -13.66 1.81
CA PHE A 24 -9.35 -13.63 2.36
C PHE A 24 -9.27 -12.85 3.66
N GLU A 25 -8.23 -13.13 4.43
CA GLU A 25 -7.94 -12.48 5.71
C GLU A 25 -6.49 -11.97 5.75
N VAL A 26 -6.29 -10.82 6.39
CA VAL A 26 -4.97 -10.22 6.62
C VAL A 26 -4.79 -10.04 8.11
N PHE A 27 -3.72 -10.61 8.67
CA PHE A 27 -3.40 -10.52 10.08
C PHE A 27 -2.37 -9.42 10.35
N ALA A 28 -2.24 -9.03 11.63
CA ALA A 28 -1.24 -8.05 12.02
C ALA A 28 0.17 -8.55 11.66
N GLY A 29 0.96 -7.68 11.01
CA GLY A 29 2.30 -7.99 10.55
C GLY A 29 2.39 -8.75 9.24
N ASP A 30 1.27 -9.14 8.61
CA ASP A 30 1.30 -9.72 7.28
C ASP A 30 1.85 -8.75 6.23
N TYR A 31 2.52 -9.32 5.22
CA TYR A 31 2.87 -8.65 3.99
C TYR A 31 2.14 -9.34 2.83
N LEU A 32 0.94 -8.83 2.50
CA LEU A 32 0.13 -9.34 1.40
C LEU A 32 0.50 -8.64 0.09
N CYS A 33 0.96 -9.40 -0.92
CA CYS A 33 1.05 -8.91 -2.29
C CYS A 33 -0.17 -9.32 -3.12
N ILE A 34 -0.82 -8.34 -3.75
CA ILE A 34 -1.88 -8.53 -4.74
C ILE A 34 -1.25 -8.45 -6.11
N VAL A 35 -1.26 -9.56 -6.85
CA VAL A 35 -0.68 -9.70 -8.17
C VAL A 35 -1.72 -10.10 -9.20
N GLY A 36 -1.48 -9.82 -10.47
CA GLY A 36 -2.37 -10.16 -11.58
C GLY A 36 -2.22 -9.18 -12.75
N GLU A 37 -2.87 -9.49 -13.87
CA GLU A 37 -2.80 -8.68 -15.09
C GLU A 37 -3.41 -7.28 -14.94
N ASN A 38 -3.06 -6.37 -15.87
CA ASN A 38 -3.68 -5.06 -15.93
C ASN A 38 -5.18 -5.21 -16.23
N GLY A 39 -6.01 -4.43 -15.52
CA GLY A 39 -7.47 -4.52 -15.67
C GLY A 39 -8.13 -5.65 -14.86
N SER A 40 -7.38 -6.50 -14.14
CA SER A 40 -7.95 -7.60 -13.35
C SER A 40 -8.74 -7.16 -12.10
N GLY A 41 -8.84 -5.84 -11.80
CA GLY A 41 -9.64 -5.33 -10.68
C GLY A 41 -8.85 -5.05 -9.40
N LYS A 42 -7.52 -5.16 -9.38
CA LYS A 42 -6.68 -4.91 -8.19
C LYS A 42 -6.90 -3.54 -7.57
N SER A 43 -6.85 -2.47 -8.36
CA SER A 43 -7.07 -1.10 -7.86
C SER A 43 -8.53 -0.87 -7.46
N THR A 44 -9.49 -1.58 -8.07
CA THR A 44 -10.91 -1.57 -7.66
C THR A 44 -11.06 -2.20 -6.28
N LEU A 45 -10.43 -3.35 -6.06
CA LEU A 45 -10.38 -4.00 -4.74
C LEU A 45 -9.76 -3.08 -3.69
N MET A 46 -8.63 -2.45 -4.00
CA MET A 46 -7.96 -1.50 -3.10
C MET A 46 -8.87 -0.33 -2.71
N LYS A 47 -9.55 0.30 -3.69
CA LYS A 47 -10.51 1.38 -3.45
C LYS A 47 -11.68 0.92 -2.59
N THR A 48 -12.15 -0.31 -2.78
CA THR A 48 -13.25 -0.88 -1.99
C THR A 48 -12.80 -1.14 -0.55
N ILE A 49 -11.59 -1.65 -0.33
CA ILE A 49 -11.01 -1.82 1.02
C ILE A 49 -10.92 -0.47 1.75
N LEU A 50 -10.52 0.58 1.05
CA LEU A 50 -10.44 1.95 1.59
C LEU A 50 -11.82 2.59 1.83
N GLY A 51 -12.91 1.97 1.40
CA GLY A 51 -14.25 2.54 1.46
C GLY A 51 -14.47 3.71 0.49
N LEU A 52 -13.59 3.90 -0.49
CA LEU A 52 -13.73 4.89 -1.57
C LEU A 52 -14.73 4.44 -2.64
N GLN A 53 -15.08 3.16 -2.63
CA GLN A 53 -16.07 2.54 -3.49
C GLN A 53 -16.84 1.49 -2.70
N MET A 54 -18.15 1.40 -2.92
CA MET A 54 -18.96 0.37 -2.29
C MET A 54 -18.81 -0.96 -3.04
N PRO A 55 -18.75 -2.09 -2.34
CA PRO A 55 -18.83 -3.39 -2.98
C PRO A 55 -20.21 -3.61 -3.64
N ILE A 56 -20.26 -4.42 -4.70
CA ILE A 56 -21.53 -4.86 -5.31
C ILE A 56 -22.25 -5.82 -4.35
N SER A 57 -21.50 -6.74 -3.74
CA SER A 57 -22.01 -7.65 -2.69
C SER A 57 -20.86 -8.10 -1.78
N GLY A 58 -21.19 -8.85 -0.73
CA GLY A 58 -20.23 -9.25 0.29
C GLY A 58 -19.93 -8.13 1.28
N ARG A 59 -18.88 -8.31 2.07
CA ARG A 59 -18.53 -7.35 3.11
C ARG A 59 -17.03 -7.33 3.40
N ILE A 60 -16.57 -6.16 3.87
CA ILE A 60 -15.23 -5.94 4.37
C ILE A 60 -15.34 -5.59 5.84
N LEU A 61 -14.67 -6.37 6.69
CA LEU A 61 -14.63 -6.19 8.12
C LEU A 61 -13.23 -5.78 8.56
N THR A 62 -13.14 -4.81 9.45
CA THR A 62 -11.89 -4.47 10.15
C THR A 62 -11.95 -5.02 11.57
N GLY A 63 -10.86 -5.58 12.04
CA GLY A 63 -10.72 -6.17 13.37
C GLY A 63 -9.38 -5.81 14.01
N ASP A 64 -9.07 -6.45 15.13
CA ASP A 64 -7.80 -6.25 15.86
C ASP A 64 -7.48 -4.78 16.15
N GLY A 65 -8.52 -4.00 16.47
CA GLY A 65 -8.41 -2.57 16.76
C GLY A 65 -8.07 -1.68 15.56
N LEU A 66 -8.06 -2.20 14.32
CA LEU A 66 -7.90 -1.39 13.11
C LEU A 66 -9.21 -0.65 12.81
N ARG A 67 -9.14 0.67 12.65
CA ARG A 67 -10.25 1.50 12.17
C ARG A 67 -10.03 1.86 10.70
N LYS A 68 -11.08 2.06 9.94
CA LYS A 68 -11.00 2.41 8.52
C LYS A 68 -10.19 3.69 8.25
N ASN A 69 -10.25 4.67 9.15
CA ASN A 69 -9.49 5.92 9.07
C ASN A 69 -8.03 5.79 9.55
N GLU A 70 -7.62 4.60 10.01
CA GLU A 70 -6.26 4.28 10.44
C GLU A 70 -5.51 3.43 9.39
N ILE A 71 -5.99 3.40 8.15
CA ILE A 71 -5.32 2.77 7.02
C ILE A 71 -4.56 3.85 6.26
N GLY A 72 -3.24 3.70 6.20
CA GLY A 72 -2.39 4.57 5.39
C GLY A 72 -2.44 4.16 3.92
N TYR A 73 -2.69 5.10 3.03
CA TYR A 73 -2.79 4.81 1.60
C TYR A 73 -1.77 5.57 0.77
N LEU A 74 -1.04 4.83 -0.05
CA LEU A 74 -0.18 5.37 -1.09
C LEU A 74 -0.80 5.00 -2.45
N PRO A 75 -1.43 5.97 -3.13
CA PRO A 75 -2.03 5.74 -4.45
C PRO A 75 -0.97 5.65 -5.55
N GLN A 76 -1.32 5.01 -6.64
CA GLN A 76 -0.55 5.09 -7.88
C GLN A 76 -0.40 6.56 -8.30
N GLN A 77 0.83 7.00 -8.55
CA GLN A 77 1.11 8.40 -8.88
C GLN A 77 0.58 8.77 -10.27
N THR A 78 -0.18 9.87 -10.32
CA THR A 78 -0.58 10.51 -11.56
C THR A 78 0.35 11.67 -11.92
N VAL A 79 0.37 12.07 -13.19
CA VAL A 79 1.18 13.22 -13.68
C VAL A 79 0.84 14.51 -12.91
N VAL A 80 -0.45 14.76 -12.65
CA VAL A 80 -0.92 15.95 -11.93
C VAL A 80 -0.42 15.97 -10.47
N GLN A 81 -0.32 14.82 -9.83
CA GLN A 81 0.20 14.73 -8.46
C GLN A 81 1.68 15.04 -8.38
N LYS A 82 2.46 14.74 -9.45
CA LYS A 82 3.91 15.01 -9.49
C LYS A 82 4.24 16.49 -9.52
N ASP A 83 3.34 17.32 -10.00
CA ASP A 83 3.55 18.78 -10.15
C ASP A 83 2.93 19.62 -9.02
N PHE A 84 2.63 19.01 -7.87
CA PHE A 84 1.97 19.71 -6.77
C PHE A 84 2.92 20.73 -6.09
N PRO A 85 2.54 22.03 -6.00
CA PRO A 85 3.42 23.11 -5.56
C PRO A 85 3.42 23.30 -4.03
N ALA A 86 3.62 22.22 -3.25
CA ALA A 86 3.73 22.29 -1.80
C ALA A 86 5.10 21.82 -1.33
N SER A 87 5.49 22.22 -0.12
CA SER A 87 6.69 21.68 0.51
C SER A 87 6.50 20.23 0.94
N VAL A 88 7.59 19.47 1.00
CA VAL A 88 7.60 18.09 1.52
C VAL A 88 6.90 18.01 2.88
N ARG A 89 7.22 18.94 3.80
CA ARG A 89 6.64 18.96 5.12
C ARG A 89 5.12 19.14 5.10
N GLU A 90 4.59 20.00 4.24
CA GLU A 90 3.13 20.20 4.12
C GLU A 90 2.43 18.96 3.61
N ILE A 91 3.02 18.28 2.61
CA ILE A 91 2.48 17.02 2.09
C ILE A 91 2.47 15.94 3.16
N VAL A 92 3.59 15.76 3.90
CA VAL A 92 3.69 14.74 4.95
C VAL A 92 2.68 15.03 6.06
N LEU A 93 2.60 16.28 6.55
CA LEU A 93 1.65 16.69 7.57
C LEU A 93 0.18 16.47 7.15
N SER A 94 -0.12 16.58 5.86
CA SER A 94 -1.49 16.32 5.38
C SER A 94 -1.96 14.89 5.66
N GLY A 95 -1.04 13.94 5.86
CA GLY A 95 -1.37 12.58 6.31
C GLY A 95 -2.01 12.51 7.69
N CYS A 96 -1.76 13.51 8.55
CA CYS A 96 -2.35 13.61 9.89
C CYS A 96 -3.79 14.15 9.90
N GLN A 97 -4.36 14.57 8.76
CA GLN A 97 -5.68 15.21 8.72
C GLN A 97 -6.80 14.36 9.34
N GLY A 98 -6.73 13.04 9.17
CA GLY A 98 -7.69 12.10 9.78
C GLY A 98 -7.72 12.13 11.31
N HIS A 99 -6.66 12.67 11.96
CA HIS A 99 -6.53 12.77 13.42
C HIS A 99 -6.83 14.18 13.96
N CYS A 100 -6.90 15.19 13.09
CA CYS A 100 -7.11 16.59 13.50
C CYS A 100 -8.51 16.87 14.05
N GLY A 101 -9.53 16.08 13.67
CA GLY A 101 -10.93 16.39 13.98
C GLY A 101 -11.33 17.77 13.44
N SER A 102 -11.91 18.64 14.30
CA SER A 102 -12.31 20.00 13.95
C SER A 102 -11.22 21.06 14.17
N ARG A 103 -9.99 20.66 14.55
CA ARG A 103 -8.89 21.60 14.83
C ARG A 103 -8.32 22.20 13.55
N PRO A 104 -8.13 23.53 13.47
CA PRO A 104 -7.58 24.18 12.28
C PRO A 104 -6.05 24.04 12.15
N PHE A 105 -5.34 23.60 13.22
CA PHE A 105 -3.89 23.49 13.25
C PHE A 105 -3.44 22.12 13.76
N TYR A 106 -2.32 21.66 13.23
CA TYR A 106 -1.66 20.42 13.66
C TYR A 106 -1.05 20.57 15.06
N SER A 107 -1.25 19.56 15.91
CA SER A 107 -0.70 19.49 17.26
C SER A 107 0.83 19.28 17.25
N LYS A 108 1.45 19.31 18.43
CA LYS A 108 2.87 18.98 18.57
C LYS A 108 3.15 17.51 18.25
N GLU A 109 2.24 16.64 18.64
CA GLU A 109 2.30 15.19 18.42
C GLU A 109 2.22 14.86 16.91
N GLU A 110 1.32 15.49 16.18
CA GLU A 110 1.19 15.33 14.73
C GLU A 110 2.43 15.85 13.97
N LYS A 111 2.99 16.98 14.42
CA LYS A 111 4.23 17.52 13.86
C LYS A 111 5.42 16.60 14.15
N LYS A 112 5.45 15.96 15.32
CA LYS A 112 6.47 14.96 15.67
C LYS A 112 6.31 13.72 14.82
N LEU A 113 5.08 13.17 14.69
CA LEU A 113 4.79 12.02 13.84
C LEU A 113 5.25 12.25 12.39
N ALA A 114 4.99 13.45 11.84
CA ALA A 114 5.45 13.80 10.51
C ALA A 114 6.99 13.88 10.41
N ALA A 115 7.67 14.39 11.46
CA ALA A 115 9.13 14.43 11.50
C ALA A 115 9.72 13.01 11.58
N ASP A 116 9.19 12.15 12.43
CA ASP A 116 9.59 10.74 12.57
C ASP A 116 9.36 9.96 11.26
N ALA A 117 8.25 10.19 10.58
CA ALA A 117 7.97 9.58 9.28
C ALA A 117 8.96 10.04 8.20
N MET A 118 9.32 11.33 8.16
CA MET A 118 10.35 11.85 7.24
C MET A 118 11.73 11.27 7.55
N GLU A 119 12.06 11.06 8.80
CA GLU A 119 13.32 10.44 9.23
C GLU A 119 13.39 8.97 8.78
N LYS A 120 12.34 8.18 9.05
CA LYS A 120 12.22 6.79 8.59
C LYS A 120 12.40 6.67 7.08
N MET A 121 11.84 7.60 6.31
CA MET A 121 11.97 7.63 4.85
C MET A 121 13.22 8.34 4.34
N GLN A 122 14.11 8.79 5.24
CA GLN A 122 15.39 9.45 4.91
C GLN A 122 15.24 10.72 4.06
N ILE A 123 14.19 11.51 4.32
CA ILE A 123 13.88 12.75 3.58
C ILE A 123 13.84 14.00 4.46
N THR A 124 14.31 13.94 5.69
CA THR A 124 14.31 15.07 6.64
C THR A 124 14.97 16.32 6.05
N LEU A 125 16.09 16.17 5.33
CA LEU A 125 16.80 17.28 4.69
C LEU A 125 16.00 17.94 3.55
N LEU A 126 14.99 17.24 3.04
CA LEU A 126 14.13 17.74 1.96
C LEU A 126 12.88 18.45 2.47
N ALA A 127 12.64 18.53 3.79
CA ALA A 127 11.40 19.00 4.40
C ALA A 127 10.90 20.36 3.88
N LYS A 128 11.82 21.28 3.56
CA LYS A 128 11.51 22.63 3.04
C LYS A 128 11.49 22.73 1.50
N ARG A 129 11.89 21.65 0.79
CA ARG A 129 11.92 21.67 -0.68
C ARG A 129 10.51 21.54 -1.25
N CYS A 130 10.30 22.13 -2.41
CA CYS A 130 9.07 21.97 -3.16
C CYS A 130 8.99 20.55 -3.75
N TYR A 131 7.88 19.86 -3.56
CA TYR A 131 7.66 18.46 -3.97
C TYR A 131 7.92 18.24 -5.46
N ARG A 132 7.44 19.12 -6.34
CA ARG A 132 7.62 19.01 -7.79
C ARG A 132 9.08 19.03 -8.25
N THR A 133 10.00 19.53 -7.40
CA THR A 133 11.44 19.60 -7.73
C THR A 133 12.21 18.35 -7.34
N LEU A 134 11.52 17.36 -6.76
CA LEU A 134 12.11 16.11 -6.30
C LEU A 134 12.20 15.08 -7.42
N SER A 135 13.17 14.15 -7.30
CA SER A 135 13.20 12.94 -8.14
C SER A 135 11.99 12.04 -7.85
N GLY A 136 11.64 11.15 -8.79
CA GLY A 136 10.52 10.20 -8.62
C GLY A 136 10.62 9.39 -7.33
N GLY A 137 11.81 8.85 -7.01
CA GLY A 137 12.03 8.10 -5.77
C GLY A 137 11.88 8.96 -4.51
N GLN A 138 12.35 10.22 -4.55
CA GLN A 138 12.14 11.15 -3.43
C GLN A 138 10.65 11.48 -3.27
N GLN A 139 9.92 11.67 -4.36
CA GLN A 139 8.47 11.89 -4.33
C GLN A 139 7.73 10.69 -3.71
N GLN A 140 8.10 9.45 -4.08
CA GLN A 140 7.52 8.25 -3.50
C GLN A 140 7.79 8.13 -1.99
N ARG A 141 9.01 8.45 -1.55
CA ARG A 141 9.34 8.50 -0.11
C ARG A 141 8.51 9.54 0.64
N VAL A 142 8.22 10.69 0.03
CA VAL A 142 7.31 11.71 0.61
C VAL A 142 5.89 11.18 0.75
N LEU A 143 5.35 10.52 -0.29
CA LEU A 143 4.01 9.95 -0.23
C LEU A 143 3.91 8.79 0.77
N LEU A 144 4.94 7.96 0.88
CA LEU A 144 5.00 6.90 1.89
C LEU A 144 5.07 7.50 3.31
N SER A 145 5.86 8.58 3.52
CA SER A 145 5.87 9.32 4.79
C SER A 145 4.50 9.88 5.13
N ARG A 146 3.78 10.41 4.16
CA ARG A 146 2.39 10.89 4.32
C ARG A 146 1.46 9.76 4.74
N ALA A 147 1.56 8.59 4.10
CA ALA A 147 0.76 7.42 4.46
C ALA A 147 1.05 6.94 5.89
N LEU A 148 2.32 6.98 6.33
CA LEU A 148 2.72 6.66 7.71
C LEU A 148 2.15 7.62 8.76
N CYS A 149 1.88 8.87 8.40
CA CYS A 149 1.20 9.81 9.29
C CYS A 149 -0.28 9.47 9.51
N ALA A 150 -0.90 8.73 8.61
CA ALA A 150 -2.29 8.30 8.74
C ALA A 150 -2.43 7.02 9.58
N THR A 151 -1.37 6.22 9.72
CA THR A 151 -1.44 4.91 10.37
C THR A 151 -0.13 4.48 11.01
N GLN A 152 -0.28 3.62 12.02
CA GLN A 152 0.81 2.79 12.56
C GLN A 152 0.49 1.29 12.48
N LYS A 153 -0.62 0.91 11.80
CA LYS A 153 -1.13 -0.46 11.78
C LYS A 153 -1.11 -1.10 10.40
N MET A 154 -1.65 -0.42 9.38
CA MET A 154 -1.80 -1.00 8.05
C MET A 154 -1.53 0.01 6.95
N LEU A 155 -0.68 -0.35 6.00
CA LEU A 155 -0.40 0.39 4.77
C LEU A 155 -1.00 -0.33 3.55
N LEU A 156 -1.74 0.39 2.74
CA LEU A 156 -2.17 -0.02 1.41
C LEU A 156 -1.34 0.73 0.37
N LEU A 157 -0.60 0.00 -0.46
CA LEU A 157 0.36 0.55 -1.43
C LEU A 157 -0.05 0.13 -2.85
N ASP A 158 -0.43 1.10 -3.67
CA ASP A 158 -0.82 0.85 -5.08
C ASP A 158 0.37 1.14 -6.00
N GLU A 159 1.07 0.10 -6.42
CA GLU A 159 2.26 0.16 -7.29
C GLU A 159 3.34 1.16 -6.81
N PRO A 160 3.86 1.03 -5.58
CA PRO A 160 4.70 2.05 -4.94
C PRO A 160 6.04 2.30 -5.66
N VAL A 161 6.45 1.42 -6.56
CA VAL A 161 7.74 1.48 -7.27
C VAL A 161 7.59 1.70 -8.78
N SER A 162 6.36 1.91 -9.26
CA SER A 162 6.07 2.08 -10.68
C SER A 162 6.84 3.27 -11.26
N GLY A 163 7.57 3.05 -12.35
CA GLY A 163 8.34 4.10 -13.06
C GLY A 163 9.62 4.57 -12.35
N LEU A 164 10.09 3.83 -11.34
CA LEU A 164 11.38 4.07 -10.69
C LEU A 164 12.49 3.25 -11.38
N ASP A 165 13.72 3.74 -11.29
CA ASP A 165 14.88 2.96 -11.71
C ASP A 165 15.13 1.76 -10.78
N PRO A 166 15.85 0.72 -11.23
CA PRO A 166 16.04 -0.52 -10.47
C PRO A 166 16.68 -0.32 -9.09
N LYS A 167 17.62 0.62 -8.96
CA LYS A 167 18.30 0.89 -7.69
C LYS A 167 17.34 1.50 -6.69
N VAL A 168 16.61 2.54 -7.10
CA VAL A 168 15.61 3.22 -6.25
C VAL A 168 14.45 2.28 -5.91
N THR A 169 14.06 1.39 -6.84
CA THR A 169 13.09 0.32 -6.61
C THR A 169 13.53 -0.59 -5.47
N ALA A 170 14.76 -1.11 -5.50
CA ALA A 170 15.31 -1.96 -4.44
C ALA A 170 15.36 -1.23 -3.07
N GLU A 171 15.80 0.03 -3.07
CA GLU A 171 15.80 0.86 -1.85
C GLU A 171 14.38 1.04 -1.28
N MET A 172 13.37 1.24 -2.14
CA MET A 172 11.98 1.42 -1.71
C MET A 172 11.42 0.13 -1.11
N TYR A 173 11.65 -1.02 -1.75
CA TYR A 173 11.25 -2.32 -1.17
C TYR A 173 11.91 -2.57 0.18
N ALA A 174 13.22 -2.26 0.33
CA ALA A 174 13.91 -2.41 1.60
C ALA A 174 13.29 -1.52 2.70
N LEU A 175 12.89 -0.29 2.38
CA LEU A 175 12.18 0.59 3.33
C LEU A 175 10.82 0.01 3.73
N ILE A 176 10.02 -0.47 2.76
CA ILE A 176 8.70 -1.08 3.03
C ILE A 176 8.86 -2.34 3.88
N GLN A 177 9.86 -3.19 3.56
CA GLN A 177 10.16 -4.38 4.35
C GLN A 177 10.55 -4.03 5.78
N LYS A 178 11.35 -2.99 5.98
CA LYS A 178 11.73 -2.50 7.31
C LYS A 178 10.50 -2.06 8.12
N LEU A 179 9.58 -1.32 7.53
CA LEU A 179 8.32 -0.94 8.16
C LEU A 179 7.48 -2.16 8.59
N ASN A 180 7.44 -3.20 7.76
CA ASN A 180 6.72 -4.42 8.08
C ASN A 180 7.42 -5.22 9.18
N TYR A 181 8.72 -5.50 9.02
CA TYR A 181 9.46 -6.41 9.89
C TYR A 181 9.84 -5.77 11.24
N GLU A 182 10.35 -4.52 11.23
CA GLU A 182 10.84 -3.85 12.45
C GLU A 182 9.72 -3.09 13.19
N ASP A 183 8.85 -2.41 12.45
CA ASP A 183 7.76 -1.62 13.04
C ASP A 183 6.44 -2.41 13.19
N GLY A 184 6.36 -3.64 12.67
CA GLY A 184 5.18 -4.50 12.77
C GLY A 184 3.98 -4.01 11.95
N ILE A 185 4.19 -3.10 10.99
CA ILE A 185 3.12 -2.54 10.16
C ILE A 185 2.66 -3.60 9.15
N THR A 186 1.38 -3.87 9.09
CA THR A 186 0.77 -4.72 8.07
C THR A 186 0.82 -4.03 6.72
N VAL A 187 1.28 -4.74 5.69
CA VAL A 187 1.40 -4.21 4.33
C VAL A 187 0.48 -4.96 3.38
N VAL A 188 -0.35 -4.24 2.65
CA VAL A 188 -1.10 -4.76 1.50
C VAL A 188 -0.65 -3.99 0.27
N MET A 189 0.01 -4.65 -0.66
CA MET A 189 0.65 -4.01 -1.81
C MET A 189 0.17 -4.61 -3.13
N ILE A 190 -0.23 -3.76 -4.07
CA ILE A 190 -0.38 -4.14 -5.48
C ILE A 190 0.99 -4.08 -6.14
N SER A 191 1.38 -5.16 -6.81
CA SER A 191 2.62 -5.22 -7.57
C SER A 191 2.40 -5.93 -8.91
N HIS A 192 3.03 -5.41 -9.96
CA HIS A 192 3.17 -6.12 -11.24
C HIS A 192 4.44 -6.98 -11.29
N ASP A 193 5.34 -6.78 -10.35
CA ASP A 193 6.57 -7.55 -10.22
C ASP A 193 6.35 -8.76 -9.31
N LEU A 194 6.15 -9.91 -9.95
CA LEU A 194 5.98 -11.18 -9.24
C LEU A 194 7.27 -11.57 -8.50
N SER A 195 8.45 -11.21 -9.02
CA SER A 195 9.74 -11.50 -8.38
C SER A 195 9.84 -10.80 -7.03
N ALA A 196 9.50 -9.52 -7.00
CA ALA A 196 9.45 -8.74 -5.76
C ALA A 196 8.37 -9.28 -4.81
N ALA A 197 7.18 -9.65 -5.32
CA ALA A 197 6.13 -10.27 -4.52
C ALA A 197 6.65 -11.56 -3.85
N LEU A 198 7.32 -12.44 -4.61
CA LEU A 198 7.89 -13.68 -4.10
C LEU A 198 9.07 -13.44 -3.13
N GLN A 199 9.79 -12.33 -3.24
CA GLN A 199 10.88 -12.00 -2.35
C GLN A 199 10.39 -11.52 -0.98
N TYR A 200 9.40 -10.62 -0.94
CA TYR A 200 9.04 -9.86 0.26
C TYR A 200 7.74 -10.30 0.92
N ALA A 201 6.77 -10.85 0.17
CA ALA A 201 5.46 -11.18 0.71
C ALA A 201 5.47 -12.41 1.64
N SER A 202 4.64 -12.38 2.68
CA SER A 202 4.22 -13.55 3.46
C SER A 202 3.06 -14.26 2.79
N HIS A 203 2.12 -13.50 2.21
CA HIS A 203 0.92 -13.99 1.54
C HIS A 203 0.77 -13.38 0.15
N ILE A 204 0.15 -14.12 -0.75
CA ILE A 204 -0.14 -13.70 -2.12
C ILE A 204 -1.64 -13.84 -2.40
N LEU A 205 -2.22 -12.78 -2.94
CA LEU A 205 -3.53 -12.79 -3.59
C LEU A 205 -3.30 -12.64 -5.10
N HIS A 206 -3.42 -13.74 -5.83
CA HIS A 206 -3.32 -13.72 -7.29
C HIS A 206 -4.69 -13.57 -7.90
N ILE A 207 -4.86 -12.57 -8.74
CA ILE A 207 -6.10 -12.26 -9.47
C ILE A 207 -5.84 -12.49 -10.96
N GLY A 208 -6.36 -13.60 -11.48
CA GLY A 208 -6.28 -14.02 -12.87
C GLY A 208 -7.55 -14.74 -13.27
N ASP A 209 -7.47 -15.70 -14.21
CA ASP A 209 -8.59 -16.56 -14.60
C ASP A 209 -9.16 -17.33 -13.40
N THR A 210 -8.28 -17.68 -12.47
CA THR A 210 -8.61 -18.20 -11.15
C THR A 210 -8.08 -17.27 -10.08
N VAL A 211 -8.82 -17.12 -8.99
CA VAL A 211 -8.34 -16.37 -7.81
C VAL A 211 -7.68 -17.33 -6.86
N PHE A 212 -6.45 -17.00 -6.44
CA PHE A 212 -5.72 -17.71 -5.40
C PHE A 212 -5.42 -16.77 -4.23
N PHE A 213 -5.65 -17.24 -3.01
CA PHE A 213 -5.16 -16.60 -1.80
C PHE A 213 -4.48 -17.62 -0.89
N GLY A 214 -3.28 -17.31 -0.43
CA GLY A 214 -2.55 -18.21 0.47
C GLY A 214 -1.15 -17.69 0.81
N THR A 215 -0.42 -18.50 1.58
CA THR A 215 0.98 -18.22 1.88
C THR A 215 1.84 -18.28 0.60
N LYS A 216 2.99 -17.60 0.61
CA LYS A 216 3.97 -17.69 -0.48
C LYS A 216 4.34 -19.14 -0.80
N ALA A 217 4.50 -19.99 0.22
CA ALA A 217 4.84 -21.40 0.01
C ALA A 217 3.70 -22.15 -0.71
N ALA A 218 2.44 -21.94 -0.33
CA ALA A 218 1.29 -22.52 -1.02
C ALA A 218 1.19 -22.04 -2.47
N TYR A 219 1.44 -20.74 -2.71
CA TYR A 219 1.43 -20.19 -4.06
C TYR A 219 2.47 -20.83 -4.97
N LEU A 220 3.70 -21.03 -4.48
CA LEU A 220 4.78 -21.68 -5.25
C LEU A 220 4.49 -23.15 -5.57
N ASN A 221 3.77 -23.84 -4.69
CA ASN A 221 3.33 -25.23 -4.93
C ASN A 221 2.26 -25.32 -6.01
N GLU A 222 1.33 -24.35 -6.05
CA GLU A 222 0.23 -24.33 -7.03
C GLU A 222 0.67 -23.77 -8.38
N PHE A 223 1.60 -22.80 -8.38
CA PHE A 223 2.14 -22.16 -9.58
C PHE A 223 3.68 -22.33 -9.68
N PRO A 224 4.19 -23.54 -9.90
CA PRO A 224 5.65 -23.79 -9.92
C PRO A 224 6.38 -23.02 -11.04
N GLN A 225 5.68 -22.65 -12.12
CA GLN A 225 6.24 -21.82 -13.20
C GLN A 225 6.49 -20.35 -12.76
N ALA A 226 5.86 -19.89 -11.67
CA ALA A 226 6.10 -18.56 -11.12
C ALA A 226 7.55 -18.41 -10.64
N TRP A 227 8.18 -19.49 -10.18
CA TRP A 227 9.59 -19.52 -9.76
C TRP A 227 10.55 -19.27 -10.93
N GLN A 228 10.25 -19.78 -12.12
CA GLN A 228 11.10 -19.60 -13.30
C GLN A 228 11.11 -18.16 -13.82
N LYS A 229 10.01 -17.43 -13.67
CA LYS A 229 9.91 -16.01 -14.04
C LYS A 229 10.54 -15.07 -12.99
N GLY A 230 10.65 -15.49 -11.73
CA GLY A 230 11.25 -14.73 -10.62
C GLY A 230 12.73 -15.03 -10.35
N GLY A 231 13.29 -16.08 -10.93
CA GLY A 231 14.65 -16.57 -10.66
C GLY A 231 15.78 -16.00 -11.53
N GLU A 232 15.48 -15.18 -12.52
CA GLU A 232 16.52 -14.48 -13.32
C GLU A 232 16.83 -13.10 -12.78
N VAL A 233 17.23 -13.01 -11.50
CA VAL A 233 17.97 -11.85 -11.01
C VAL A 233 19.43 -12.23 -10.94
N LYS A 234 20.16 -11.87 -12.01
CA LYS A 234 21.63 -11.77 -12.00
C LYS A 234 22.05 -10.51 -11.25
#